data_96b03f7f2a907c229949c7b4f685aec7
#
_entry.id   96b03f7f2a907c229949c7b4f685aec7
#
_cell.length_a   1.000
_cell.length_b   1.000
_cell.length_c   1.000
_cell.angle_alpha   90.00
_cell.angle_beta   90.00
_cell.angle_gamma   90.00
#
_symmetry.space_group_name_H-M   'P 1'
#
loop_
_entity.id
_entity.type
_entity.pdbx_description
1 polymer ?
#
loop_
_entity_poly.entity_id
_entity_poly.type
_entity_poly.pdbx_seq_one_letter_code
_entity_poly.pdbx_strand_id
1 'polypeptide(L)'
;GSYNVSLEIFELSRRNGVYSIDRVTHRLELGKTAYATGRVTAQLIDELCTVMKNFTEIMESYQVSDYRAFGTSAVREATNSMIMLETIYQRTGIRIDVLSNSEQRFLGYKGIASKGDTFQKIIEKGTAILDVSGGSIQISLFDKDNLITTQNVKLGSLRVRERLSGIERETTHYEMLVEELIRNEITGFKKLHLKDRDISNVILIGNNFTDSLLYNKKGEYSEVLTKEDYMEWYRTVIQRSPIELAMEMGIALEYASLLIPTVIINKRLIQEMNVQNIWIPGIRLSDGVAYDYAERAKLIKTEHNFDNDIVMAARNIGKRYAVSKSHTQMMSKLAKIVFKAMKKAHGLTERELLMLEVAVQIHDCGKYISLSNVGECSFNIIMSTEIIGLSHREREIIALAVRYNTRPFDSYAAMSRISDLQGADYILVAKLTAILRLVNALDRSHMQKIETMKAHVKENELILNIETKKDFTLERGLLTDKLNFFEEVFSVRPVLKVKRII
;
A
#
# COMPACT_ATOMS: atom_id res chain seq x y z
N GLY A 1 -6.11 6.04 -15.26
CA GLY A 1 -5.05 5.01 -15.39
C GLY A 1 -4.03 5.37 -16.46
N SER A 2 -2.98 4.53 -16.63
CA SER A 2 -1.93 4.79 -17.63
C SER A 2 -2.39 4.62 -19.06
N TYR A 3 -3.41 3.76 -19.25
CA TYR A 3 -3.93 3.42 -20.56
C TYR A 3 -5.36 3.93 -20.79
N ASN A 4 -6.21 3.80 -19.77
CA ASN A 4 -7.61 4.20 -19.82
C ASN A 4 -7.97 5.20 -18.74
N VAL A 5 -9.05 5.96 -19.02
CA VAL A 5 -9.84 6.67 -18.03
C VAL A 5 -11.19 5.99 -17.97
N SER A 6 -11.66 5.67 -16.77
CA SER A 6 -12.92 4.94 -16.58
C SER A 6 -13.80 5.63 -15.55
N LEU A 7 -15.08 5.67 -15.80
CA LEU A 7 -16.14 5.94 -14.83
C LEU A 7 -16.82 4.61 -14.52
N GLU A 8 -17.06 4.33 -13.25
CA GLU A 8 -17.89 3.20 -12.83
C GLU A 8 -18.88 3.68 -11.78
N ILE A 9 -20.14 3.31 -11.94
CA ILE A 9 -21.26 3.72 -11.10
C ILE A 9 -21.66 2.54 -10.21
N PHE A 10 -21.72 2.79 -8.92
CA PHE A 10 -22.06 1.80 -7.90
C PHE A 10 -23.30 2.20 -7.12
N GLU A 11 -24.14 1.22 -6.84
CA GLU A 11 -25.14 1.30 -5.77
C GLU A 11 -24.51 0.73 -4.48
N LEU A 12 -24.57 1.53 -3.41
CA LEU A 12 -24.07 1.14 -2.10
C LEU A 12 -25.21 1.14 -1.09
N SER A 13 -25.55 -0.03 -0.54
CA SER A 13 -26.62 -0.14 0.43
C SER A 13 -26.33 -1.19 1.50
N ARG A 14 -26.96 -1.05 2.69
CA ARG A 14 -26.85 -2.06 3.75
C ARG A 14 -27.44 -3.42 3.37
N ARG A 15 -28.38 -3.43 2.43
CA ARG A 15 -29.10 -4.66 2.01
C ARG A 15 -28.33 -5.41 0.95
N ASN A 16 -27.85 -4.68 -0.07
CA ASN A 16 -27.26 -5.27 -1.28
C ASN A 16 -25.71 -5.19 -1.29
N GLY A 17 -25.12 -4.53 -0.27
CA GLY A 17 -23.67 -4.31 -0.23
C GLY A 17 -23.20 -3.32 -1.29
N VAL A 18 -22.19 -3.73 -2.07
CA VAL A 18 -21.57 -2.97 -3.17
C VAL A 18 -21.98 -3.63 -4.48
N TYR A 19 -22.68 -2.91 -5.33
CA TYR A 19 -23.16 -3.40 -6.61
C TYR A 19 -22.77 -2.43 -7.73
N SER A 20 -22.04 -2.91 -8.75
CA SER A 20 -21.70 -2.11 -9.95
C SER A 20 -22.92 -2.04 -10.86
N ILE A 21 -23.37 -0.82 -11.20
CA ILE A 21 -24.51 -0.56 -12.06
C ILE A 21 -24.07 -0.42 -13.51
N ASP A 22 -23.06 0.44 -13.75
CA ASP A 22 -22.62 0.78 -15.11
C ASP A 22 -21.15 1.14 -15.15
N ARG A 23 -20.53 0.99 -16.32
CA ARG A 23 -19.13 1.32 -16.54
C ARG A 23 -18.90 1.88 -17.94
N VAL A 24 -18.27 3.06 -17.96
CA VAL A 24 -17.81 3.71 -19.19
C VAL A 24 -16.29 3.82 -19.16
N THR A 25 -15.65 3.43 -20.26
CA THR A 25 -14.19 3.47 -20.38
C THR A 25 -13.80 4.23 -21.64
N HIS A 26 -12.89 5.19 -21.47
CA HIS A 26 -12.31 5.95 -22.57
C HIS A 26 -10.81 5.69 -22.65
N ARG A 27 -10.31 5.40 -23.83
CA ARG A 27 -8.88 5.22 -24.07
C ARG A 27 -8.17 6.56 -24.15
N LEU A 28 -7.10 6.74 -23.35
CA LEU A 28 -6.37 8.00 -23.28
C LEU A 28 -4.89 7.77 -22.88
N GLU A 29 -4.16 6.97 -23.46
CA GLU A 29 -2.77 6.52 -23.22
C GLU A 29 -1.83 7.54 -22.50
N LEU A 30 -2.25 8.07 -21.34
CA LEU A 30 -1.46 9.03 -20.55
C LEU A 30 -0.06 8.49 -20.23
N GLY A 31 0.05 7.17 -20.01
CA GLY A 31 1.30 6.50 -19.69
C GLY A 31 2.32 6.56 -20.82
N LYS A 32 1.89 6.61 -22.08
CA LYS A 32 2.80 6.66 -23.22
C LYS A 32 3.71 7.87 -23.17
N THR A 33 3.15 9.06 -22.99
CA THR A 33 3.93 10.30 -22.88
C THR A 33 4.59 10.46 -21.52
N ALA A 34 3.88 10.14 -20.43
CA ALA A 34 4.42 10.25 -19.08
C ALA A 34 5.67 9.39 -18.86
N TYR A 35 5.72 8.16 -19.41
CA TYR A 35 6.87 7.27 -19.25
C TYR A 35 8.01 7.55 -20.23
N ALA A 36 7.70 8.05 -21.44
CA ALA A 36 8.70 8.38 -22.44
C ALA A 36 9.39 9.73 -22.18
N THR A 37 8.61 10.74 -21.80
CA THR A 37 9.09 12.13 -21.71
C THR A 37 9.05 12.71 -20.28
N GLY A 38 8.47 11.97 -19.32
CA GLY A 38 8.24 12.45 -17.97
C GLY A 38 7.06 13.45 -17.87
N ARG A 39 6.31 13.71 -18.94
CA ARG A 39 5.24 14.73 -18.96
C ARG A 39 4.00 14.24 -19.71
N VAL A 40 2.83 14.73 -19.31
CA VAL A 40 1.59 14.60 -20.07
C VAL A 40 1.44 15.85 -20.95
N THR A 41 1.17 15.68 -22.25
CA THR A 41 1.04 16.79 -23.21
C THR A 41 -0.22 17.60 -22.97
N ALA A 42 -0.22 18.88 -23.39
CA ALA A 42 -1.39 19.75 -23.29
C ALA A 42 -2.59 19.18 -24.07
N GLN A 43 -2.36 18.58 -25.23
CA GLN A 43 -3.42 17.93 -26.02
C GLN A 43 -4.11 16.79 -25.26
N LEU A 44 -3.33 15.92 -24.57
CA LEU A 44 -3.90 14.84 -23.75
C LEU A 44 -4.64 15.39 -22.52
N ILE A 45 -4.19 16.51 -21.94
CA ILE A 45 -4.89 17.18 -20.86
C ILE A 45 -6.24 17.73 -21.34
N ASP A 46 -6.29 18.34 -22.55
CA ASP A 46 -7.51 18.84 -23.15
C ASP A 46 -8.52 17.72 -23.42
N GLU A 47 -8.04 16.60 -23.97
CA GLU A 47 -8.85 15.40 -24.22
C GLU A 47 -9.37 14.82 -22.91
N LEU A 48 -8.51 14.73 -21.87
CA LEU A 48 -8.92 14.27 -20.54
C LEU A 48 -10.02 15.16 -19.95
N CYS A 49 -9.89 16.50 -20.06
CA CYS A 49 -10.92 17.42 -19.60
C CYS A 49 -12.26 17.20 -20.31
N THR A 50 -12.24 16.92 -21.62
CA THR A 50 -13.45 16.60 -22.40
C THR A 50 -14.10 15.31 -21.90
N VAL A 51 -13.30 14.26 -21.71
CA VAL A 51 -13.78 12.97 -21.14
C VAL A 51 -14.38 13.16 -19.76
N MET A 52 -13.73 13.95 -18.89
CA MET A 52 -14.22 14.19 -17.52
C MET A 52 -15.55 14.97 -17.52
N LYS A 53 -15.75 15.91 -18.44
CA LYS A 53 -17.06 16.58 -18.61
C LYS A 53 -18.17 15.60 -19.01
N ASN A 54 -17.89 14.73 -19.98
CA ASN A 54 -18.86 13.70 -20.38
C ASN A 54 -19.18 12.77 -19.21
N PHE A 55 -18.19 12.45 -18.36
CA PHE A 55 -18.42 11.67 -17.14
C PHE A 55 -19.29 12.41 -16.11
N THR A 56 -19.19 13.74 -16.02
CA THR A 56 -20.08 14.53 -15.17
C THR A 56 -21.53 14.42 -15.65
N GLU A 57 -21.78 14.56 -16.96
CA GLU A 57 -23.12 14.41 -17.54
C GLU A 57 -23.71 13.01 -17.28
N ILE A 58 -22.89 11.96 -17.37
CA ILE A 58 -23.31 10.59 -17.06
C ILE A 58 -23.65 10.48 -15.55
N MET A 59 -22.79 10.99 -14.65
CA MET A 59 -23.06 10.97 -13.21
C MET A 59 -24.37 11.70 -12.86
N GLU A 60 -24.64 12.83 -13.49
CA GLU A 60 -25.90 13.57 -13.34
C GLU A 60 -27.11 12.74 -13.80
N SER A 61 -27.03 12.05 -14.95
CA SER A 61 -28.11 11.19 -15.45
C SER A 61 -28.45 10.04 -14.51
N TYR A 62 -27.46 9.52 -13.78
CA TYR A 62 -27.63 8.49 -12.74
C TYR A 62 -27.94 9.05 -11.35
N GLN A 63 -28.05 10.38 -11.20
CA GLN A 63 -28.28 11.07 -9.92
C GLN A 63 -27.26 10.67 -8.85
N VAL A 64 -25.97 10.59 -9.26
CA VAL A 64 -24.88 10.21 -8.35
C VAL A 64 -24.76 11.24 -7.21
N SER A 65 -24.79 10.77 -5.97
CA SER A 65 -24.74 11.62 -4.77
C SER A 65 -23.32 11.97 -4.29
N ASP A 66 -22.34 11.13 -4.59
CA ASP A 66 -20.92 11.36 -4.26
C ASP A 66 -20.03 10.67 -5.29
N TYR A 67 -18.82 11.17 -5.47
CA TYR A 67 -17.82 10.58 -6.38
C TYR A 67 -16.42 10.53 -5.75
N ARG A 68 -15.59 9.64 -6.26
CA ARG A 68 -14.16 9.58 -5.99
C ARG A 68 -13.40 9.45 -7.29
N ALA A 69 -12.47 10.35 -7.55
CA ALA A 69 -11.63 10.31 -8.75
C ALA A 69 -10.17 10.12 -8.36
N PHE A 70 -9.50 9.15 -9.01
CA PHE A 70 -8.14 8.76 -8.69
C PHE A 70 -7.22 8.75 -9.91
N GLY A 71 -6.02 9.33 -9.72
CA GLY A 71 -4.88 9.18 -10.61
C GLY A 71 -3.95 8.06 -10.12
N THR A 72 -3.39 7.28 -11.05
CA THR A 72 -2.43 6.21 -10.77
C THR A 72 -1.05 6.52 -11.34
N SER A 73 -0.25 5.53 -11.69
CA SER A 73 1.17 5.67 -12.04
C SER A 73 1.49 6.76 -13.08
N ALA A 74 0.73 6.88 -14.17
CA ALA A 74 1.00 7.91 -15.18
C ALA A 74 0.82 9.35 -14.65
N VAL A 75 -0.21 9.56 -13.83
CA VAL A 75 -0.46 10.85 -13.17
C VAL A 75 0.58 11.12 -12.09
N ARG A 76 0.89 10.12 -11.28
CA ARG A 76 1.85 10.20 -10.18
C ARG A 76 3.28 10.49 -10.65
N GLU A 77 3.70 9.90 -11.77
CA GLU A 77 5.07 10.02 -12.27
C GLU A 77 5.27 11.22 -13.20
N ALA A 78 4.21 11.88 -13.66
CA ALA A 78 4.31 13.04 -14.51
C ALA A 78 4.87 14.26 -13.73
N THR A 79 5.95 14.86 -14.23
CA THR A 79 6.58 16.04 -13.62
C THR A 79 5.67 17.28 -13.63
N ASN A 80 4.68 17.32 -14.54
CA ASN A 80 3.67 18.37 -14.61
C ASN A 80 2.32 17.95 -13.98
N SER A 81 2.33 16.96 -13.09
CA SER A 81 1.12 16.40 -12.46
C SER A 81 0.29 17.47 -11.77
N MET A 82 0.90 18.35 -10.96
CA MET A 82 0.19 19.43 -10.25
C MET A 82 -0.52 20.39 -11.21
N ILE A 83 0.18 20.80 -12.28
CA ILE A 83 -0.39 21.70 -13.31
C ILE A 83 -1.57 21.03 -14.03
N MET A 84 -1.40 19.76 -14.38
CA MET A 84 -2.44 18.97 -15.02
C MET A 84 -3.68 18.85 -14.12
N LEU A 85 -3.50 18.49 -12.84
CA LEU A 85 -4.60 18.30 -11.90
C LEU A 85 -5.35 19.61 -11.64
N GLU A 86 -4.63 20.73 -11.50
CA GLU A 86 -5.23 22.06 -11.37
C GLU A 86 -6.02 22.45 -12.61
N THR A 87 -5.46 22.22 -13.81
CA THR A 87 -6.15 22.48 -15.09
C THR A 87 -7.44 21.68 -15.20
N ILE A 88 -7.42 20.39 -14.82
CA ILE A 88 -8.61 19.53 -14.84
C ILE A 88 -9.65 20.08 -13.86
N TYR A 89 -9.25 20.39 -12.63
CA TYR A 89 -10.17 20.94 -11.63
C TYR A 89 -10.83 22.24 -12.09
N GLN A 90 -10.06 23.18 -12.58
CA GLN A 90 -10.58 24.49 -13.07
C GLN A 90 -11.55 24.33 -14.24
N ARG A 91 -11.34 23.34 -15.10
CA ARG A 91 -12.14 23.15 -16.31
C ARG A 91 -13.35 22.22 -16.13
N THR A 92 -13.34 21.36 -15.12
CA THR A 92 -14.35 20.29 -14.96
C THR A 92 -14.99 20.26 -13.57
N GLY A 93 -14.41 20.94 -12.59
CA GLY A 93 -14.84 20.87 -11.18
C GLY A 93 -14.44 19.55 -10.47
N ILE A 94 -13.84 18.59 -11.20
CA ILE A 94 -13.49 17.27 -10.65
C ILE A 94 -12.12 17.32 -9.96
N ARG A 95 -12.08 16.97 -8.68
CA ARG A 95 -10.84 16.77 -7.95
C ARG A 95 -10.37 15.33 -8.07
N ILE A 96 -9.09 15.18 -8.45
CA ILE A 96 -8.45 13.87 -8.63
C ILE A 96 -7.39 13.70 -7.55
N ASP A 97 -7.54 12.68 -6.70
CA ASP A 97 -6.53 12.27 -5.73
C ASP A 97 -5.49 11.37 -6.40
N VAL A 98 -4.21 11.58 -6.14
CA VAL A 98 -3.13 10.75 -6.70
C VAL A 98 -2.79 9.64 -5.71
N LEU A 99 -3.16 8.41 -6.05
CA LEU A 99 -2.85 7.25 -5.22
C LEU A 99 -1.35 6.93 -5.23
N SER A 100 -0.77 6.73 -4.06
CA SER A 100 0.53 6.06 -3.94
C SER A 100 0.43 4.60 -4.38
N ASN A 101 1.58 3.95 -4.62
CA ASN A 101 1.59 2.52 -4.94
C ASN A 101 0.97 1.68 -3.81
N SER A 102 1.24 2.06 -2.56
CA SER A 102 0.71 1.36 -1.38
C SER A 102 -0.81 1.46 -1.28
N GLU A 103 -1.38 2.65 -1.51
CA GLU A 103 -2.83 2.87 -1.50
C GLU A 103 -3.51 2.13 -2.64
N GLN A 104 -2.97 2.24 -3.88
CA GLN A 104 -3.51 1.53 -5.03
C GLN A 104 -3.58 0.02 -4.79
N ARG A 105 -2.49 -0.55 -4.25
CA ARG A 105 -2.40 -1.98 -3.93
C ARG A 105 -3.37 -2.38 -2.83
N PHE A 106 -3.51 -1.54 -1.81
CA PHE A 106 -4.42 -1.78 -0.70
C PHE A 106 -5.88 -1.78 -1.14
N LEU A 107 -6.26 -0.86 -2.02
CA LEU A 107 -7.59 -0.84 -2.63
C LEU A 107 -7.84 -2.08 -3.49
N GLY A 108 -6.88 -2.49 -4.31
CA GLY A 108 -6.96 -3.76 -5.04
C GLY A 108 -7.14 -4.96 -4.11
N TYR A 109 -6.39 -5.00 -3.01
CA TYR A 109 -6.50 -6.02 -1.98
C TYR A 109 -7.90 -6.01 -1.31
N LYS A 110 -8.44 -4.85 -0.96
CA LYS A 110 -9.81 -4.73 -0.44
C LYS A 110 -10.86 -5.23 -1.44
N GLY A 111 -10.66 -4.96 -2.73
CA GLY A 111 -11.51 -5.51 -3.78
C GLY A 111 -11.51 -7.04 -3.81
N ILE A 112 -10.35 -7.68 -3.66
CA ILE A 112 -10.29 -9.16 -3.59
C ILE A 112 -10.95 -9.66 -2.30
N ALA A 113 -10.68 -9.02 -1.17
CA ALA A 113 -11.24 -9.40 0.13
C ALA A 113 -12.77 -9.28 0.17
N SER A 114 -13.38 -8.47 -0.72
CA SER A 114 -14.83 -8.41 -0.88
C SER A 114 -15.46 -9.73 -1.35
N LYS A 115 -14.66 -10.67 -1.87
CA LYS A 115 -15.08 -12.04 -2.22
C LYS A 115 -15.23 -12.97 -0.99
N GLY A 116 -15.07 -12.43 0.23
CA GLY A 116 -15.38 -13.09 1.49
C GLY A 116 -14.63 -14.41 1.71
N ASP A 117 -15.39 -15.49 2.00
CA ASP A 117 -14.86 -16.82 2.34
C ASP A 117 -13.86 -17.37 1.33
N THR A 118 -14.04 -17.12 0.04
CA THR A 118 -13.13 -17.59 -1.01
C THR A 118 -11.74 -17.00 -0.83
N PHE A 119 -11.68 -15.70 -0.59
CA PHE A 119 -10.43 -15.01 -0.32
C PHE A 119 -9.77 -15.55 0.95
N GLN A 120 -10.53 -15.68 2.05
CA GLN A 120 -10.01 -16.14 3.34
C GLN A 120 -9.35 -17.53 3.22
N LYS A 121 -10.03 -18.47 2.57
CA LYS A 121 -9.50 -19.83 2.34
C LYS A 121 -8.22 -19.87 1.51
N ILE A 122 -8.11 -18.95 0.54
CA ILE A 122 -6.95 -18.92 -0.36
C ILE A 122 -5.71 -18.40 0.37
N ILE A 123 -5.83 -17.35 1.21
CA ILE A 123 -4.70 -16.77 1.92
C ILE A 123 -4.21 -17.54 3.14
N GLU A 124 -4.97 -18.55 3.60
CA GLU A 124 -4.50 -19.50 4.64
C GLU A 124 -3.22 -20.24 4.22
N LYS A 125 -3.05 -20.48 2.93
CA LYS A 125 -1.84 -21.09 2.34
C LYS A 125 -0.97 -19.99 1.72
N GLY A 126 0.28 -20.34 1.41
CA GLY A 126 1.18 -19.44 0.69
C GLY A 126 0.54 -18.92 -0.60
N THR A 127 0.26 -17.61 -0.64
CA THR A 127 -0.47 -16.97 -1.74
C THR A 127 0.25 -15.72 -2.21
N ALA A 128 0.37 -15.54 -3.53
CA ALA A 128 0.83 -14.29 -4.14
C ALA A 128 -0.33 -13.58 -4.85
N ILE A 129 -0.50 -12.29 -4.58
CA ILE A 129 -1.35 -11.42 -5.39
C ILE A 129 -0.45 -10.72 -6.40
N LEU A 130 -0.74 -10.88 -7.68
CA LEU A 130 -0.01 -10.26 -8.79
C LEU A 130 -0.92 -9.28 -9.53
N ASP A 131 -0.49 -8.02 -9.59
CA ASP A 131 -1.11 -6.98 -10.43
C ASP A 131 -0.08 -6.49 -11.45
N VAL A 132 -0.21 -6.93 -12.69
CA VAL A 132 0.60 -6.44 -13.81
C VAL A 132 -0.18 -5.35 -14.52
N SER A 133 0.05 -4.12 -14.11
CA SER A 133 -0.53 -2.92 -14.72
C SER A 133 0.36 -2.37 -15.84
N GLY A 134 -0.09 -1.32 -16.53
CA GLY A 134 0.71 -0.69 -17.61
C GLY A 134 2.05 -0.12 -17.10
N GLY A 135 2.11 0.43 -15.90
CA GLY A 135 3.29 1.11 -15.36
C GLY A 135 4.19 0.25 -14.46
N SER A 136 3.63 -0.76 -13.78
CA SER A 136 4.35 -1.53 -12.78
C SER A 136 3.79 -2.94 -12.59
N ILE A 137 4.60 -3.80 -11.97
CA ILE A 137 4.21 -5.09 -11.42
C ILE A 137 4.11 -4.92 -9.91
N GLN A 138 2.96 -5.20 -9.33
CA GLN A 138 2.76 -5.20 -7.88
C GLN A 138 2.63 -6.65 -7.40
N ILE A 139 3.41 -7.00 -6.38
CA ILE A 139 3.46 -8.36 -5.83
C ILE A 139 3.22 -8.26 -4.33
N SER A 140 2.20 -8.96 -3.82
CA SER A 140 1.94 -9.10 -2.38
C SER A 140 1.96 -10.58 -2.01
N LEU A 141 2.74 -10.95 -0.99
CA LEU A 141 2.85 -12.33 -0.51
C LEU A 141 2.11 -12.49 0.82
N PHE A 142 1.30 -13.53 0.90
CA PHE A 142 0.57 -13.94 2.11
C PHE A 142 0.98 -15.35 2.54
N ASP A 143 0.94 -15.60 3.82
CA ASP A 143 1.10 -16.93 4.42
C ASP A 143 0.39 -16.94 5.76
N LYS A 144 -0.42 -17.99 6.01
CA LYS A 144 -1.20 -18.16 7.25
C LYS A 144 -2.01 -16.92 7.60
N ASP A 145 -2.80 -16.44 6.67
CA ASP A 145 -3.67 -15.24 6.76
C ASP A 145 -2.91 -13.92 7.00
N ASN A 146 -1.60 -13.91 6.94
CA ASN A 146 -0.81 -12.71 7.20
C ASN A 146 -0.08 -12.21 5.97
N LEU A 147 -0.12 -10.91 5.78
CA LEU A 147 0.68 -10.24 4.76
C LEU A 147 2.17 -10.27 5.15
N ILE A 148 2.98 -10.90 4.30
CA ILE A 148 4.42 -11.07 4.52
C ILE A 148 5.22 -9.89 3.97
N THR A 149 4.94 -9.51 2.73
CA THR A 149 5.64 -8.42 2.04
C THR A 149 4.83 -7.92 0.86
N THR A 150 5.03 -6.66 0.50
CA THR A 150 4.58 -6.09 -0.75
C THR A 150 5.75 -5.48 -1.48
N GLN A 151 5.80 -5.66 -2.80
CA GLN A 151 6.86 -5.11 -3.65
C GLN A 151 6.25 -4.48 -4.90
N ASN A 152 6.90 -3.45 -5.40
CA ASN A 152 6.54 -2.78 -6.63
C ASN A 152 7.76 -2.75 -7.56
N VAL A 153 7.60 -3.32 -8.74
CA VAL A 153 8.62 -3.31 -9.79
C VAL A 153 8.14 -2.40 -10.91
N LYS A 154 8.93 -1.38 -11.28
CA LYS A 154 8.58 -0.40 -12.32
C LYS A 154 8.75 -0.95 -13.74
N LEU A 155 8.15 -2.11 -14.01
CA LEU A 155 8.19 -2.84 -15.28
C LEU A 155 6.80 -3.39 -15.65
N GLY A 156 5.78 -2.52 -15.71
CA GLY A 156 4.45 -2.90 -16.21
C GLY A 156 4.43 -3.12 -17.72
N SER A 157 3.34 -3.72 -18.21
CA SER A 157 3.21 -4.15 -19.61
C SER A 157 3.41 -3.03 -20.65
N LEU A 158 2.83 -1.84 -20.40
CA LEU A 158 3.03 -0.69 -21.29
C LEU A 158 4.47 -0.19 -21.25
N ARG A 159 5.06 -0.13 -20.07
CA ARG A 159 6.46 0.31 -19.90
C ARG A 159 7.45 -0.66 -20.56
N VAL A 160 7.20 -1.96 -20.47
CA VAL A 160 7.98 -2.99 -21.15
C VAL A 160 7.87 -2.83 -22.67
N ARG A 161 6.62 -2.69 -23.19
CA ARG A 161 6.40 -2.45 -24.61
C ARG A 161 7.13 -1.20 -25.12
N GLU A 162 6.99 -0.06 -24.43
CA GLU A 162 7.64 1.19 -24.83
C GLU A 162 9.18 1.10 -24.80
N ARG A 163 9.75 0.41 -23.80
CA ARG A 163 11.22 0.18 -23.74
C ARG A 163 11.75 -0.70 -24.87
N LEU A 164 10.95 -1.65 -25.32
CA LEU A 164 11.35 -2.58 -26.37
C LEU A 164 10.93 -2.14 -27.78
N SER A 165 10.12 -1.11 -27.94
CA SER A 165 9.57 -0.66 -29.22
C SER A 165 10.59 -0.31 -30.30
N GLY A 166 11.83 0.06 -29.90
CA GLY A 166 12.93 0.35 -30.82
C GLY A 166 13.67 -0.89 -31.32
N ILE A 167 13.68 -1.98 -30.55
CA ILE A 167 14.48 -3.19 -30.80
C ILE A 167 13.62 -4.42 -31.12
N GLU A 168 12.30 -4.35 -30.91
CA GLU A 168 11.40 -5.48 -31.17
C GLU A 168 11.42 -5.96 -32.64
N ARG A 169 11.74 -5.06 -33.58
CA ARG A 169 11.83 -5.36 -35.00
C ARG A 169 13.12 -6.08 -35.42
N GLU A 170 14.11 -6.08 -34.52
CA GLU A 170 15.43 -6.71 -34.78
C GLU A 170 15.45 -8.18 -34.37
N THR A 171 14.36 -8.70 -33.78
CA THR A 171 14.27 -10.08 -33.31
C THR A 171 12.96 -10.75 -33.73
N THR A 172 13.03 -12.05 -33.95
CA THR A 172 11.85 -12.92 -34.08
C THR A 172 11.41 -13.51 -32.73
N HIS A 173 12.15 -13.21 -31.64
CA HIS A 173 11.96 -13.79 -30.32
C HIS A 173 11.65 -12.70 -29.27
N TYR A 174 10.57 -11.96 -29.47
CA TYR A 174 10.12 -10.89 -28.56
C TYR A 174 9.95 -11.38 -27.11
N GLU A 175 9.48 -12.61 -26.92
CA GLU A 175 9.35 -13.24 -25.59
C GLU A 175 10.68 -13.23 -24.83
N MET A 176 11.79 -13.61 -25.50
CA MET A 176 13.12 -13.66 -24.90
C MET A 176 13.59 -12.26 -24.48
N LEU A 177 13.32 -11.23 -25.26
CA LEU A 177 13.66 -9.85 -24.91
C LEU A 177 12.91 -9.39 -23.65
N VAL A 178 11.61 -9.69 -23.56
CA VAL A 178 10.84 -9.37 -22.36
C VAL A 178 11.39 -10.12 -21.14
N GLU A 179 11.64 -11.41 -21.26
CA GLU A 179 12.20 -12.23 -20.16
C GLU A 179 13.58 -11.73 -19.74
N GLU A 180 14.42 -11.33 -20.65
CA GLU A 180 15.74 -10.75 -20.35
C GLU A 180 15.61 -9.43 -19.62
N LEU A 181 14.73 -8.54 -20.09
CA LEU A 181 14.49 -7.24 -19.47
C LEU A 181 14.01 -7.35 -18.01
N ILE A 182 13.14 -8.32 -17.70
CA ILE A 182 12.57 -8.48 -16.35
C ILE A 182 13.39 -9.39 -15.44
N ARG A 183 14.38 -10.11 -15.98
CA ARG A 183 15.13 -11.17 -15.29
C ARG A 183 15.76 -10.69 -13.99
N ASN A 184 16.43 -9.56 -14.01
CA ASN A 184 17.17 -9.06 -12.85
C ASN A 184 16.25 -8.72 -11.68
N GLU A 185 15.16 -8.03 -11.96
CA GLU A 185 14.17 -7.63 -10.95
C GLU A 185 13.46 -8.84 -10.34
N ILE A 186 13.07 -9.82 -11.16
CA ILE A 186 12.42 -11.04 -10.66
C ILE A 186 13.41 -11.91 -9.88
N THR A 187 14.67 -12.00 -10.32
CA THR A 187 15.72 -12.71 -9.57
C THR A 187 15.97 -12.02 -8.22
N GLY A 188 16.04 -10.68 -8.21
CA GLY A 188 16.13 -9.89 -7.00
C GLY A 188 14.94 -10.11 -6.05
N PHE A 189 13.73 -10.07 -6.60
CA PHE A 189 12.52 -10.38 -5.84
C PHE A 189 12.56 -11.79 -5.24
N LYS A 190 12.91 -12.80 -6.02
CA LYS A 190 13.05 -14.19 -5.54
C LYS A 190 14.03 -14.28 -4.38
N LYS A 191 15.23 -13.75 -4.54
CA LYS A 191 16.30 -13.82 -3.54
C LYS A 191 15.95 -13.08 -2.24
N LEU A 192 15.35 -11.90 -2.34
CA LEU A 192 15.15 -11.01 -1.19
C LEU A 192 13.82 -11.21 -0.48
N HIS A 193 12.78 -11.56 -1.23
CA HIS A 193 11.40 -11.54 -0.74
C HIS A 193 10.69 -12.89 -0.80
N LEU A 194 10.78 -13.62 -1.90
CA LEU A 194 10.19 -14.96 -2.02
C LEU A 194 10.97 -15.96 -1.16
N LYS A 195 12.30 -16.03 -1.32
CA LYS A 195 13.18 -16.99 -0.64
C LYS A 195 12.69 -18.43 -0.86
N ASP A 196 12.66 -19.24 0.21
CA ASP A 196 12.22 -20.65 0.20
C ASP A 196 10.73 -20.81 0.59
N ARG A 197 9.92 -19.77 0.37
CA ARG A 197 8.48 -19.84 0.67
C ARG A 197 7.77 -20.70 -0.36
N ASP A 198 6.90 -21.56 0.11
CA ASP A 198 5.96 -22.30 -0.71
C ASP A 198 4.75 -21.42 -1.03
N ILE A 199 4.61 -21.00 -2.28
CA ILE A 199 3.49 -20.22 -2.78
C ILE A 199 2.66 -21.13 -3.68
N SER A 200 1.63 -21.71 -3.10
CA SER A 200 0.75 -22.67 -3.80
C SER A 200 -0.34 -21.96 -4.62
N ASN A 201 -0.72 -20.75 -4.24
CA ASN A 201 -1.80 -20.02 -4.88
C ASN A 201 -1.32 -18.68 -5.44
N VAL A 202 -1.84 -18.31 -6.61
CA VAL A 202 -1.68 -16.99 -7.20
C VAL A 202 -3.04 -16.37 -7.45
N ILE A 203 -3.21 -15.11 -7.09
CA ILE A 203 -4.37 -14.28 -7.44
C ILE A 203 -3.90 -13.29 -8.48
N LEU A 204 -4.48 -13.35 -9.68
CA LEU A 204 -4.24 -12.39 -10.74
C LEU A 204 -5.30 -11.31 -10.72
N ILE A 205 -4.88 -10.05 -10.57
CA ILE A 205 -5.75 -8.88 -10.63
C ILE A 205 -5.31 -7.92 -11.74
N GLY A 206 -6.24 -7.09 -12.17
CA GLY A 206 -5.99 -6.08 -13.19
C GLY A 206 -6.17 -6.62 -14.60
N ASN A 207 -6.64 -5.74 -15.45
CA ASN A 207 -6.82 -5.83 -16.89
C ASN A 207 -7.90 -6.80 -17.43
N ASN A 208 -8.62 -6.32 -18.42
CA ASN A 208 -9.70 -7.02 -19.14
C ASN A 208 -9.23 -8.29 -19.88
N PHE A 209 -7.94 -8.61 -19.85
CA PHE A 209 -7.35 -9.78 -20.51
C PHE A 209 -7.65 -11.09 -19.77
N THR A 210 -7.86 -10.98 -18.45
CA THR A 210 -8.15 -12.17 -17.65
C THR A 210 -9.48 -12.80 -18.00
N ASP A 211 -10.43 -12.02 -18.53
CA ASP A 211 -11.73 -12.55 -18.93
C ASP A 211 -11.61 -13.64 -20.01
N SER A 212 -10.62 -13.54 -20.91
CA SER A 212 -10.37 -14.57 -21.94
C SER A 212 -9.81 -15.90 -21.36
N LEU A 213 -9.22 -15.85 -20.15
CA LEU A 213 -8.74 -17.04 -19.43
C LEU A 213 -9.86 -17.81 -18.73
N LEU A 214 -10.97 -17.14 -18.39
CA LEU A 214 -12.03 -17.69 -17.54
C LEU A 214 -12.92 -18.70 -18.26
N TYR A 215 -12.81 -18.81 -19.58
CA TYR A 215 -13.55 -19.78 -20.38
C TYR A 215 -12.61 -20.90 -20.81
N ASN A 216 -12.87 -22.12 -20.35
CA ASN A 216 -12.13 -23.30 -20.78
C ASN A 216 -12.50 -23.68 -22.24
N LYS A 217 -11.81 -24.69 -22.81
CA LYS A 217 -12.06 -25.19 -24.17
C LYS A 217 -13.50 -25.67 -24.41
N LYS A 218 -14.25 -25.94 -23.34
CA LYS A 218 -15.66 -26.38 -23.41
C LYS A 218 -16.63 -25.21 -23.26
N GLY A 219 -16.12 -23.97 -23.10
CA GLY A 219 -16.94 -22.78 -22.87
C GLY A 219 -17.48 -22.68 -21.43
N GLU A 220 -16.96 -23.47 -20.49
CA GLU A 220 -17.33 -23.40 -19.10
C GLU A 220 -16.52 -22.32 -18.39
N TYR A 221 -17.20 -21.52 -17.59
CA TYR A 221 -16.59 -20.44 -16.81
C TYR A 221 -15.97 -20.98 -15.50
N SER A 222 -14.73 -20.65 -15.24
CA SER A 222 -14.06 -20.94 -13.97
C SER A 222 -13.15 -19.81 -13.54
N GLU A 223 -13.35 -19.28 -12.33
CA GLU A 223 -12.45 -18.28 -11.74
C GLU A 223 -11.13 -18.91 -11.23
N VAL A 224 -11.06 -20.23 -11.10
CA VAL A 224 -9.86 -20.94 -10.62
C VAL A 224 -9.34 -21.85 -11.72
N LEU A 225 -8.08 -21.68 -12.05
CA LEU A 225 -7.33 -22.41 -13.06
C LEU A 225 -6.16 -23.16 -12.39
N THR A 226 -5.74 -24.26 -13.02
CA THR A 226 -4.46 -24.89 -12.67
C THR A 226 -3.30 -24.12 -13.35
N LYS A 227 -2.07 -24.38 -12.87
CA LYS A 227 -0.87 -23.88 -13.53
C LYS A 227 -0.79 -24.35 -14.99
N GLU A 228 -1.17 -25.60 -15.23
CA GLU A 228 -1.17 -26.25 -16.54
C GLU A 228 -2.12 -25.52 -17.51
N ASP A 229 -3.35 -25.17 -17.07
CA ASP A 229 -4.32 -24.43 -17.87
C ASP A 229 -3.75 -23.05 -18.27
N TYR A 230 -3.14 -22.35 -17.31
CA TYR A 230 -2.49 -21.07 -17.59
C TYR A 230 -1.34 -21.22 -18.60
N MET A 231 -0.50 -22.24 -18.47
CA MET A 231 0.63 -22.47 -19.38
C MET A 231 0.17 -22.88 -20.78
N GLU A 232 -0.95 -23.56 -20.90
CA GLU A 232 -1.53 -23.89 -22.21
C GLU A 232 -2.07 -22.60 -22.90
N TRP A 233 -2.83 -21.80 -22.17
CA TRP A 233 -3.31 -20.51 -22.68
C TRP A 233 -2.14 -19.59 -23.06
N TYR A 234 -1.11 -19.50 -22.24
CA TYR A 234 0.10 -18.75 -22.50
C TYR A 234 0.72 -19.12 -23.86
N ARG A 235 0.88 -20.43 -24.15
CA ARG A 235 1.44 -20.90 -25.44
C ARG A 235 0.57 -20.47 -26.63
N THR A 236 -0.73 -20.46 -26.45
CA THR A 236 -1.66 -19.99 -27.49
C THR A 236 -1.46 -18.49 -27.74
N VAL A 237 -1.36 -17.68 -26.69
CA VAL A 237 -1.22 -16.22 -26.81
C VAL A 237 0.10 -15.83 -27.46
N ILE A 238 1.24 -16.42 -27.06
CA ILE A 238 2.55 -16.01 -27.60
C ILE A 238 2.80 -16.44 -29.06
N GLN A 239 2.02 -17.40 -29.57
CA GLN A 239 2.08 -17.84 -30.99
C GLN A 239 1.29 -16.92 -31.92
N ARG A 240 0.53 -15.98 -31.40
CA ARG A 240 -0.32 -15.06 -32.15
C ARG A 240 0.30 -13.68 -32.24
N SER A 241 0.12 -13.02 -33.35
CA SER A 241 0.39 -11.58 -33.47
C SER A 241 -0.65 -10.77 -32.68
N PRO A 242 -0.35 -9.53 -32.29
CA PRO A 242 -1.34 -8.65 -31.67
C PRO A 242 -2.63 -8.47 -32.51
N ILE A 243 -2.52 -8.52 -33.84
CA ILE A 243 -3.67 -8.38 -34.77
C ILE A 243 -4.57 -9.62 -34.65
N GLU A 244 -4.00 -10.81 -34.70
CA GLU A 244 -4.73 -12.07 -34.53
C GLU A 244 -5.42 -12.15 -33.18
N LEU A 245 -4.72 -11.79 -32.10
CA LEU A 245 -5.28 -11.73 -30.74
C LEU A 245 -6.46 -10.75 -30.66
N ALA A 246 -6.32 -9.57 -31.28
CA ALA A 246 -7.39 -8.57 -31.32
C ALA A 246 -8.66 -9.13 -32.00
N MET A 247 -8.48 -9.83 -33.14
CA MET A 247 -9.59 -10.43 -33.89
C MET A 247 -10.21 -11.63 -33.15
N GLU A 248 -9.39 -12.55 -32.64
CA GLU A 248 -9.85 -13.76 -31.95
C GLU A 248 -10.58 -13.46 -30.64
N MET A 249 -10.10 -12.47 -29.88
CA MET A 249 -10.63 -12.11 -28.56
C MET A 249 -11.65 -10.96 -28.61
N GLY A 250 -11.88 -10.34 -29.75
CA GLY A 250 -12.79 -9.18 -29.88
C GLY A 250 -12.33 -7.96 -29.07
N ILE A 251 -11.01 -7.79 -28.88
CA ILE A 251 -10.42 -6.68 -28.11
C ILE A 251 -9.71 -5.69 -29.03
N ALA A 252 -9.53 -4.45 -28.56
CA ALA A 252 -8.78 -3.46 -29.34
C ALA A 252 -7.31 -3.91 -29.54
N LEU A 253 -6.73 -3.62 -30.71
CA LEU A 253 -5.36 -4.01 -31.08
C LEU A 253 -4.31 -3.61 -30.03
N GLU A 254 -4.49 -2.47 -29.43
CA GLU A 254 -3.58 -1.94 -28.43
C GLU A 254 -3.65 -2.74 -27.12
N TYR A 255 -4.82 -3.23 -26.73
CA TYR A 255 -4.95 -4.16 -25.61
C TYR A 255 -4.25 -5.47 -25.94
N ALA A 256 -4.47 -6.00 -27.13
CA ALA A 256 -3.79 -7.19 -27.60
C ALA A 256 -2.25 -7.04 -27.57
N SER A 257 -1.74 -5.85 -27.93
CA SER A 257 -0.29 -5.56 -27.85
C SER A 257 0.27 -5.53 -26.42
N LEU A 258 -0.55 -5.23 -25.41
CA LEU A 258 -0.15 -5.26 -24.00
C LEU A 258 -0.33 -6.66 -23.37
N LEU A 259 -1.14 -7.52 -23.97
CA LEU A 259 -1.40 -8.87 -23.49
C LEU A 259 -0.11 -9.69 -23.51
N ILE A 260 0.65 -9.64 -24.59
CA ILE A 260 1.88 -10.42 -24.75
C ILE A 260 2.89 -10.14 -23.61
N PRO A 261 3.35 -8.90 -23.36
CA PRO A 261 4.24 -8.66 -22.21
C PRO A 261 3.59 -8.98 -20.86
N THR A 262 2.28 -8.81 -20.70
CA THR A 262 1.57 -9.17 -19.46
C THR A 262 1.65 -10.67 -19.17
N VAL A 263 1.37 -11.51 -20.16
CA VAL A 263 1.38 -12.97 -19.97
C VAL A 263 2.79 -13.53 -19.78
N ILE A 264 3.80 -12.92 -20.40
CA ILE A 264 5.21 -13.28 -20.22
C ILE A 264 5.64 -12.97 -18.78
N ILE A 265 5.31 -11.78 -18.26
CA ILE A 265 5.59 -11.38 -16.89
C ILE A 265 4.93 -12.33 -15.90
N ASN A 266 3.62 -12.58 -16.07
CA ASN A 266 2.88 -13.49 -15.19
C ASN A 266 3.45 -14.92 -15.24
N LYS A 267 3.71 -15.45 -16.43
CA LYS A 267 4.35 -16.78 -16.62
C LYS A 267 5.66 -16.87 -15.85
N ARG A 268 6.52 -15.85 -15.98
CA ARG A 268 7.80 -15.85 -15.29
C ARG A 268 7.65 -15.85 -13.78
N LEU A 269 6.73 -15.05 -13.21
CA LEU A 269 6.46 -15.02 -11.77
C LEU A 269 5.86 -16.35 -11.27
N ILE A 270 4.91 -16.93 -12.01
CA ILE A 270 4.31 -18.23 -11.70
C ILE A 270 5.35 -19.35 -11.70
N GLN A 271 6.34 -19.31 -12.62
CA GLN A 271 7.40 -20.30 -12.68
C GLN A 271 8.39 -20.22 -11.51
N GLU A 272 8.63 -19.02 -10.97
CA GLU A 272 9.52 -18.84 -9.80
C GLU A 272 8.87 -19.28 -8.49
N MET A 273 7.56 -19.52 -8.49
CA MET A 273 6.75 -19.96 -7.36
C MET A 273 6.27 -21.40 -7.59
N ASN A 274 6.03 -22.14 -6.54
CA ASN A 274 5.47 -23.52 -6.62
C ASN A 274 3.95 -23.49 -6.76
N VAL A 275 3.44 -22.75 -7.77
CA VAL A 275 2.01 -22.49 -7.95
C VAL A 275 1.27 -23.75 -8.41
N GLN A 276 0.15 -24.03 -7.76
CA GLN A 276 -0.81 -25.06 -8.11
C GLN A 276 -2.10 -24.45 -8.67
N ASN A 277 -2.63 -23.43 -7.99
CA ASN A 277 -3.88 -22.79 -8.34
C ASN A 277 -3.70 -21.31 -8.68
N ILE A 278 -4.43 -20.86 -9.67
CA ILE A 278 -4.46 -19.47 -10.12
C ILE A 278 -5.92 -19.02 -10.04
N TRP A 279 -6.19 -18.03 -9.18
CA TRP A 279 -7.52 -17.45 -9.04
C TRP A 279 -7.59 -16.09 -9.73
N ILE A 280 -8.63 -15.89 -10.50
CA ILE A 280 -8.89 -14.65 -11.26
C ILE A 280 -10.26 -14.13 -10.84
N PRO A 281 -10.34 -13.34 -9.76
CA PRO A 281 -11.62 -12.90 -9.19
C PRO A 281 -12.37 -11.85 -10.01
N GLY A 282 -11.84 -11.41 -11.15
CA GLY A 282 -12.45 -10.37 -12.00
C GLY A 282 -12.54 -8.99 -11.33
N ILE A 283 -11.69 -8.71 -10.35
CA ILE A 283 -11.73 -7.48 -9.54
C ILE A 283 -10.92 -6.36 -10.21
N ARG A 284 -11.48 -5.16 -10.17
CA ARG A 284 -10.86 -3.91 -10.61
C ARG A 284 -10.54 -3.01 -9.43
N LEU A 285 -9.69 -2.00 -9.65
CA LEU A 285 -9.38 -1.00 -8.64
C LEU A 285 -10.65 -0.26 -8.14
N SER A 286 -11.59 0.02 -9.03
CA SER A 286 -12.88 0.65 -8.71
C SER A 286 -13.71 -0.15 -7.72
N ASP A 287 -13.70 -1.49 -7.80
CA ASP A 287 -14.40 -2.36 -6.85
C ASP A 287 -13.81 -2.19 -5.44
N GLY A 288 -12.49 -2.13 -5.34
CA GLY A 288 -11.80 -1.88 -4.08
C GLY A 288 -12.07 -0.50 -3.50
N VAL A 289 -12.18 0.53 -4.36
CA VAL A 289 -12.55 1.89 -3.95
C VAL A 289 -13.99 1.92 -3.42
N ALA A 290 -14.93 1.30 -4.13
CA ALA A 290 -16.33 1.24 -3.71
C ALA A 290 -16.49 0.47 -2.39
N TYR A 291 -15.75 -0.64 -2.24
CA TYR A 291 -15.72 -1.42 -1.00
C TYR A 291 -15.15 -0.62 0.17
N ASP A 292 -14.01 0.07 0.00
CA ASP A 292 -13.40 0.94 1.02
C ASP A 292 -14.37 2.08 1.43
N TYR A 293 -15.06 2.68 0.46
CA TYR A 293 -16.06 3.70 0.73
C TYR A 293 -17.23 3.15 1.55
N ALA A 294 -17.79 2.00 1.15
CA ALA A 294 -18.91 1.37 1.84
C ALA A 294 -18.55 0.94 3.28
N GLU A 295 -17.32 0.46 3.49
CA GLU A 295 -16.78 0.15 4.82
C GLU A 295 -16.69 1.38 5.71
N ARG A 296 -16.06 2.46 5.22
CA ARG A 296 -15.92 3.74 5.96
C ARG A 296 -17.29 4.37 6.28
N ALA A 297 -18.22 4.27 5.35
CA ALA A 297 -19.60 4.71 5.54
C ALA A 297 -20.43 3.78 6.44
N LYS A 298 -19.86 2.67 6.93
CA LYS A 298 -20.52 1.65 7.76
C LYS A 298 -21.77 1.04 7.09
N LEU A 299 -21.75 0.96 5.77
CA LEU A 299 -22.79 0.29 4.98
C LEU A 299 -22.57 -1.23 4.93
N ILE A 300 -21.34 -1.67 5.00
CA ILE A 300 -20.95 -3.08 5.05
C ILE A 300 -20.10 -3.37 6.29
N LYS A 301 -20.12 -4.63 6.73
CA LYS A 301 -19.19 -5.16 7.73
C LYS A 301 -18.11 -5.93 7.00
N THR A 302 -16.85 -5.70 7.36
CA THR A 302 -15.72 -6.48 6.87
C THR A 302 -15.38 -7.56 7.89
N GLU A 303 -15.17 -8.76 7.42
CA GLU A 303 -14.71 -9.88 8.27
C GLU A 303 -13.19 -9.82 8.44
N HIS A 304 -12.50 -9.24 7.46
CA HIS A 304 -11.05 -9.14 7.45
C HIS A 304 -10.55 -7.86 8.15
N ASN A 305 -9.50 -8.01 8.97
CA ASN A 305 -8.92 -6.88 9.71
C ASN A 305 -7.72 -6.28 8.95
N PHE A 306 -8.01 -5.35 8.06
CA PHE A 306 -7.01 -4.66 7.25
C PHE A 306 -5.98 -3.85 8.07
N ASP A 307 -6.38 -3.27 9.21
CA ASP A 307 -5.46 -2.52 10.07
C ASP A 307 -4.41 -3.46 10.69
N ASN A 308 -4.82 -4.69 11.02
CA ASN A 308 -3.86 -5.71 11.47
C ASN A 308 -2.85 -6.05 10.38
N ASP A 309 -3.24 -6.12 9.11
CA ASP A 309 -2.32 -6.37 7.99
C ASP A 309 -1.26 -5.29 7.85
N ILE A 310 -1.64 -4.02 8.04
CA ILE A 310 -0.71 -2.89 8.01
C ILE A 310 0.34 -3.04 9.13
N VAL A 311 -0.10 -3.37 10.35
CA VAL A 311 0.80 -3.60 11.49
C VAL A 311 1.69 -4.83 11.26
N MET A 312 1.12 -5.92 10.69
CA MET A 312 1.88 -7.13 10.36
C MET A 312 2.92 -6.88 9.28
N ALA A 313 2.60 -6.09 8.25
CA ALA A 313 3.56 -5.65 7.24
C ALA A 313 4.73 -4.88 7.88
N ALA A 314 4.45 -3.94 8.77
CA ALA A 314 5.46 -3.20 9.52
C ALA A 314 6.30 -4.13 10.41
N ARG A 315 5.67 -5.09 11.10
CA ARG A 315 6.37 -6.10 11.92
C ARG A 315 7.30 -6.97 11.09
N ASN A 316 6.91 -7.36 9.88
CA ASN A 316 7.75 -8.13 8.97
C ASN A 316 8.93 -7.31 8.45
N ILE A 317 8.76 -6.00 8.24
CA ILE A 317 9.86 -5.08 7.97
C ILE A 317 10.80 -5.03 9.18
N GLY A 318 10.28 -4.80 10.38
CA GLY A 318 11.08 -4.81 11.62
C GLY A 318 11.88 -6.10 11.79
N LYS A 319 11.26 -7.27 11.54
CA LYS A 319 11.95 -8.56 11.56
C LYS A 319 13.09 -8.65 10.54
N ARG A 320 12.91 -8.10 9.33
CA ARG A 320 13.96 -8.05 8.30
C ARG A 320 15.19 -7.27 8.76
N TYR A 321 14.97 -6.19 9.49
CA TYR A 321 16.02 -5.31 10.03
C TYR A 321 16.38 -5.63 11.49
N ALA A 322 16.10 -6.85 11.95
CA ALA A 322 16.48 -7.36 13.27
C ALA A 322 15.96 -6.53 14.46
N VAL A 323 14.82 -5.86 14.33
CA VAL A 323 14.16 -5.15 15.45
C VAL A 323 13.71 -6.15 16.50
N SER A 324 13.94 -5.86 17.78
CA SER A 324 13.61 -6.73 18.91
C SER A 324 12.10 -6.94 19.05
N LYS A 325 11.64 -8.18 18.88
CA LYS A 325 10.23 -8.55 18.98
C LYS A 325 9.66 -8.31 20.37
N SER A 326 10.39 -8.69 21.43
CA SER A 326 9.92 -8.55 22.81
C SER A 326 9.79 -7.08 23.21
N HIS A 327 10.75 -6.24 22.79
CA HIS A 327 10.72 -4.80 23.01
C HIS A 327 9.54 -4.14 22.29
N THR A 328 9.35 -4.42 20.99
CA THR A 328 8.22 -3.85 20.25
C THR A 328 6.86 -4.30 20.79
N GLN A 329 6.74 -5.53 21.27
CA GLN A 329 5.51 -6.00 21.93
C GLN A 329 5.22 -5.23 23.23
N MET A 330 6.24 -4.99 24.06
CA MET A 330 6.11 -4.17 25.26
C MET A 330 5.72 -2.74 24.88
N MET A 331 6.45 -2.11 23.97
CA MET A 331 6.15 -0.76 23.52
C MET A 331 4.73 -0.62 22.95
N SER A 332 4.26 -1.56 22.12
CA SER A 332 2.89 -1.56 21.59
C SER A 332 1.83 -1.58 22.69
N LYS A 333 2.05 -2.43 23.72
CA LYS A 333 1.16 -2.48 24.90
C LYS A 333 1.13 -1.14 25.62
N LEU A 334 2.29 -0.57 25.90
CA LEU A 334 2.43 0.70 26.62
C LEU A 334 1.87 1.87 25.79
N ALA A 335 2.12 1.92 24.48
CA ALA A 335 1.62 2.93 23.57
C ALA A 335 0.08 2.99 23.55
N LYS A 336 -0.58 1.83 23.48
CA LYS A 336 -2.05 1.74 23.55
C LYS A 336 -2.60 2.27 24.88
N ILE A 337 -1.94 1.97 25.99
CA ILE A 337 -2.35 2.45 27.30
C ILE A 337 -2.23 3.97 27.40
N VAL A 338 -1.08 4.53 27.00
CA VAL A 338 -0.83 5.98 26.98
C VAL A 338 -1.81 6.69 26.04
N PHE A 339 -1.95 6.19 24.81
CA PHE A 339 -2.86 6.75 23.81
C PHE A 339 -4.30 6.82 24.33
N LYS A 340 -4.82 5.72 24.90
CA LYS A 340 -6.18 5.68 25.47
C LYS A 340 -6.35 6.65 26.63
N ALA A 341 -5.36 6.72 27.54
CA ALA A 341 -5.41 7.64 28.67
C ALA A 341 -5.42 9.12 28.24
N MET A 342 -4.68 9.43 27.18
CA MET A 342 -4.54 10.79 26.62
C MET A 342 -5.64 11.19 25.62
N LYS A 343 -6.65 10.37 25.36
CA LYS A 343 -7.65 10.57 24.30
C LYS A 343 -8.29 11.98 24.29
N LYS A 344 -8.54 12.55 25.46
CA LYS A 344 -9.11 13.91 25.60
C LYS A 344 -8.08 15.02 25.33
N ALA A 345 -6.81 14.75 25.52
CA ALA A 345 -5.73 15.74 25.41
C ALA A 345 -5.07 15.75 24.02
N HIS A 346 -4.94 14.60 23.36
CA HIS A 346 -4.24 14.54 22.08
C HIS A 346 -5.13 14.84 20.86
N GLY A 347 -6.43 14.59 20.92
CA GLY A 347 -7.36 14.79 19.80
C GLY A 347 -7.10 13.90 18.57
N LEU A 348 -6.35 12.79 18.74
CA LEU A 348 -6.03 11.83 17.68
C LEU A 348 -7.12 10.77 17.54
N THR A 349 -7.22 10.17 16.36
CA THR A 349 -8.18 9.12 16.00
C THR A 349 -7.54 7.73 16.04
N GLU A 350 -8.30 6.69 15.72
CA GLU A 350 -7.77 5.31 15.61
C GLU A 350 -6.77 5.18 14.45
N ARG A 351 -6.84 6.05 13.42
CA ARG A 351 -5.87 6.05 12.31
C ARG A 351 -4.47 6.49 12.78
N GLU A 352 -4.39 7.50 13.63
CA GLU A 352 -3.11 7.93 14.21
C GLU A 352 -2.60 6.92 15.24
N LEU A 353 -3.48 6.18 15.92
CA LEU A 353 -3.07 5.04 16.75
C LEU A 353 -2.42 3.95 15.88
N LEU A 354 -3.00 3.63 14.74
CA LEU A 354 -2.41 2.68 13.78
C LEU A 354 -1.03 3.15 13.31
N MET A 355 -0.87 4.43 12.98
CA MET A 355 0.41 5.02 12.60
C MET A 355 1.46 4.90 13.72
N LEU A 356 1.05 5.12 14.98
CA LEU A 356 1.90 4.93 16.14
C LEU A 356 2.31 3.45 16.32
N GLU A 357 1.38 2.51 16.12
CA GLU A 357 1.69 1.07 16.17
C GLU A 357 2.69 0.67 15.08
N VAL A 358 2.53 1.18 13.87
CA VAL A 358 3.50 0.98 12.78
C VAL A 358 4.86 1.55 13.18
N ALA A 359 4.92 2.79 13.68
CA ALA A 359 6.17 3.42 14.14
C ALA A 359 6.87 2.56 15.20
N VAL A 360 6.13 2.01 16.17
CA VAL A 360 6.66 1.09 17.19
C VAL A 360 7.30 -0.15 16.57
N GLN A 361 6.68 -0.77 15.54
CA GLN A 361 7.23 -2.00 14.95
C GLN A 361 8.57 -1.78 14.23
N ILE A 362 8.85 -0.56 13.76
CA ILE A 362 10.03 -0.25 12.92
C ILE A 362 10.96 0.81 13.49
N HIS A 363 10.73 1.27 14.75
CA HIS A 363 11.45 2.40 15.33
C HIS A 363 12.97 2.25 15.38
N ASP A 364 13.47 1.02 15.47
CA ASP A 364 14.88 0.67 15.60
C ASP A 364 15.49 0.05 14.33
N CYS A 365 14.76 0.00 13.21
CA CYS A 365 15.20 -0.70 11.99
C CYS A 365 16.55 -0.15 11.44
N GLY A 366 16.86 1.11 11.70
CA GLY A 366 18.12 1.74 11.30
C GLY A 366 19.36 1.20 12.01
N LYS A 367 19.20 0.54 13.18
CA LYS A 367 20.32 -0.12 13.87
C LYS A 367 20.99 -1.20 13.01
N TYR A 368 20.26 -1.79 12.10
CA TYR A 368 20.79 -2.76 11.15
C TYR A 368 21.90 -2.16 10.25
N ILE A 369 21.85 -0.84 10.00
CA ILE A 369 22.82 -0.13 9.17
C ILE A 369 23.87 0.58 10.05
N SER A 370 23.43 1.31 11.08
CA SER A 370 24.33 2.11 11.93
C SER A 370 23.80 2.22 13.36
N LEU A 371 24.65 1.91 14.33
CA LEU A 371 24.34 2.08 15.76
C LEU A 371 24.43 3.53 16.23
N SER A 372 25.21 4.35 15.54
CA SER A 372 25.40 5.78 15.88
C SER A 372 24.40 6.72 15.20
N ASN A 373 23.83 6.33 14.06
CA ASN A 373 22.92 7.16 13.28
C ASN A 373 21.56 6.48 13.02
N VAL A 374 21.03 5.86 14.06
CA VAL A 374 19.81 5.04 14.00
C VAL A 374 18.63 5.81 13.40
N GLY A 375 18.38 7.06 13.82
CA GLY A 375 17.22 7.84 13.39
C GLY A 375 17.23 8.10 11.88
N GLU A 376 18.36 8.54 11.31
CA GLU A 376 18.50 8.78 9.87
C GLU A 376 18.36 7.49 9.06
N CYS A 377 19.05 6.44 9.50
CA CYS A 377 18.96 5.15 8.81
C CYS A 377 17.53 4.59 8.85
N SER A 378 16.83 4.71 9.98
CA SER A 378 15.42 4.30 10.08
C SER A 378 14.52 5.13 9.15
N PHE A 379 14.68 6.45 9.13
CA PHE A 379 13.95 7.34 8.21
C PHE A 379 14.12 6.89 6.76
N ASN A 380 15.36 6.70 6.31
CA ASN A 380 15.66 6.30 4.94
C ASN A 380 15.10 4.89 4.60
N ILE A 381 15.18 3.94 5.53
CA ILE A 381 14.57 2.61 5.35
C ILE A 381 13.06 2.74 5.18
N ILE A 382 12.38 3.50 6.05
CA ILE A 382 10.92 3.66 6.02
C ILE A 382 10.48 4.36 4.74
N MET A 383 11.16 5.44 4.35
CA MET A 383 10.84 6.18 3.12
C MET A 383 11.10 5.36 1.85
N SER A 384 12.09 4.46 1.86
CA SER A 384 12.42 3.56 0.76
C SER A 384 11.58 2.27 0.73
N THR A 385 10.78 2.01 1.80
CA THR A 385 9.97 0.80 1.91
C THR A 385 8.49 1.16 1.76
N GLU A 386 7.77 0.38 0.96
CA GLU A 386 6.32 0.54 0.87
C GLU A 386 5.63 -0.29 1.98
N ILE A 387 4.77 0.37 2.75
CA ILE A 387 3.90 -0.26 3.74
C ILE A 387 2.48 -0.19 3.19
N ILE A 388 1.89 -1.33 2.91
CA ILE A 388 0.55 -1.41 2.33
C ILE A 388 -0.45 -0.62 3.20
N GLY A 389 -1.39 0.05 2.55
CA GLY A 389 -2.46 0.78 3.23
C GLY A 389 -2.05 2.12 3.84
N LEU A 390 -0.78 2.53 3.71
CA LEU A 390 -0.32 3.86 4.09
C LEU A 390 -0.13 4.76 2.88
N SER A 391 -0.63 5.98 2.96
CA SER A 391 -0.32 7.03 1.99
C SER A 391 1.16 7.46 2.09
N HIS A 392 1.65 8.17 1.07
CA HIS A 392 2.99 8.74 1.12
C HIS A 392 3.16 9.68 2.33
N ARG A 393 2.16 10.53 2.57
CA ARG A 393 2.13 11.47 3.71
C ARG A 393 2.17 10.74 5.06
N GLU A 394 1.35 9.69 5.25
CA GLU A 394 1.35 8.92 6.50
C GLU A 394 2.69 8.21 6.74
N ARG A 395 3.28 7.64 5.69
CA ARG A 395 4.60 7.01 5.75
C ARG A 395 5.68 8.00 6.15
N GLU A 396 5.64 9.23 5.61
CA GLU A 396 6.58 10.30 5.94
C GLU A 396 6.42 10.77 7.38
N ILE A 397 5.20 10.94 7.87
CA ILE A 397 4.91 11.25 9.28
C ILE A 397 5.48 10.17 10.20
N ILE A 398 5.27 8.89 9.89
CA ILE A 398 5.82 7.76 10.64
C ILE A 398 7.36 7.78 10.61
N ALA A 399 7.95 8.00 9.44
CA ALA A 399 9.41 8.05 9.27
C ALA A 399 10.05 9.17 10.08
N LEU A 400 9.43 10.36 10.10
CA LEU A 400 9.88 11.49 10.91
C LEU A 400 9.70 11.21 12.41
N ALA A 401 8.56 10.66 12.84
CA ALA A 401 8.35 10.28 14.23
C ALA A 401 9.43 9.29 14.72
N VAL A 402 9.79 8.32 13.89
CA VAL A 402 10.86 7.36 14.16
C VAL A 402 12.25 8.04 14.15
N ARG A 403 12.52 8.93 13.18
CA ARG A 403 13.76 9.71 13.12
C ARG A 403 14.02 10.46 14.42
N TYR A 404 13.00 11.15 14.90
CA TYR A 404 13.07 11.97 16.11
C TYR A 404 12.91 11.16 17.41
N ASN A 405 12.69 9.87 17.35
CA ASN A 405 12.69 9.04 18.56
C ASN A 405 14.03 9.07 19.32
N THR A 406 15.15 9.21 18.62
CA THR A 406 16.51 9.20 19.18
C THR A 406 17.29 10.51 18.99
N ARG A 407 16.75 11.47 18.24
CA ARG A 407 17.39 12.78 17.93
C ARG A 407 16.62 13.94 18.55
N PRO A 408 17.25 15.09 18.76
CA PRO A 408 16.53 16.33 19.08
C PRO A 408 15.40 16.58 18.08
N PHE A 409 14.28 17.12 18.52
CA PHE A 409 13.14 17.43 17.67
C PHE A 409 13.40 18.78 16.98
N ASP A 410 13.34 18.81 15.66
CA ASP A 410 13.62 20.00 14.86
C ASP A 410 12.44 20.98 14.88
N SER A 411 12.72 22.27 14.67
CA SER A 411 11.67 23.28 14.45
C SER A 411 10.93 22.99 13.13
N TYR A 412 9.71 23.54 12.99
CA TYR A 412 8.95 23.43 11.74
C TYR A 412 9.75 23.94 10.53
N ALA A 413 10.45 25.07 10.66
CA ALA A 413 11.27 25.63 9.59
C ALA A 413 12.46 24.73 9.19
N ALA A 414 13.03 23.97 10.12
CA ALA A 414 14.08 23.01 9.81
C ALA A 414 13.51 21.73 9.17
N MET A 415 12.38 21.24 9.66
CA MET A 415 11.69 20.06 9.12
C MET A 415 11.17 20.30 7.70
N SER A 416 10.63 21.47 7.38
CA SER A 416 10.11 21.82 6.06
C SER A 416 11.19 21.92 4.96
N ARG A 417 12.48 21.89 5.31
CA ARG A 417 13.59 21.77 4.33
C ARG A 417 13.81 20.36 3.82
N ILE A 418 13.30 19.36 4.52
CA ILE A 418 13.52 17.95 4.23
C ILE A 418 12.20 17.18 4.00
N SER A 419 11.08 17.88 4.11
CA SER A 419 9.72 17.30 4.07
C SER A 419 8.74 18.33 3.53
N ASP A 420 7.78 17.87 2.71
CA ASP A 420 6.71 18.71 2.17
C ASP A 420 5.47 18.76 3.09
N LEU A 421 5.60 18.28 4.32
CA LEU A 421 4.50 18.21 5.29
C LEU A 421 4.05 19.61 5.75
N GLN A 422 2.74 19.77 5.91
CA GLN A 422 2.10 21.00 6.37
C GLN A 422 2.21 21.16 7.90
N GLY A 423 1.84 22.34 8.42
CA GLY A 423 1.92 22.61 9.85
C GLY A 423 1.10 21.66 10.73
N ALA A 424 -0.06 21.20 10.26
CA ALA A 424 -0.86 20.18 10.96
C ALA A 424 -0.11 18.84 11.07
N ASP A 425 0.66 18.45 10.05
CA ASP A 425 1.45 17.23 10.04
C ASP A 425 2.64 17.32 10.99
N TYR A 426 3.28 18.49 11.06
CA TYR A 426 4.34 18.75 12.04
C TYR A 426 3.85 18.49 13.47
N ILE A 427 2.67 18.98 13.82
CA ILE A 427 2.06 18.74 15.14
C ILE A 427 1.77 17.24 15.33
N LEU A 428 1.31 16.56 14.30
CA LEU A 428 1.07 15.12 14.37
C LEU A 428 2.38 14.35 14.58
N VAL A 429 3.45 14.69 13.85
CA VAL A 429 4.79 14.12 14.06
C VAL A 429 5.26 14.35 15.49
N ALA A 430 5.08 15.55 16.04
CA ALA A 430 5.45 15.87 17.43
C ALA A 430 4.68 14.99 18.43
N LYS A 431 3.36 14.84 18.25
CA LYS A 431 2.52 14.02 19.13
C LYS A 431 2.89 12.54 19.08
N LEU A 432 3.09 11.97 17.90
CA LEU A 432 3.51 10.58 17.75
C LEU A 432 4.92 10.36 18.33
N THR A 433 5.85 11.29 18.08
CA THR A 433 7.21 11.25 18.63
C THR A 433 7.21 11.29 20.16
N ALA A 434 6.39 12.15 20.77
CA ALA A 434 6.33 12.27 22.22
C ALA A 434 5.87 10.95 22.88
N ILE A 435 4.83 10.32 22.34
CA ILE A 435 4.36 9.02 22.83
C ILE A 435 5.42 7.93 22.59
N LEU A 436 5.99 7.88 21.37
CA LEU A 436 7.01 6.88 21.00
C LEU A 436 8.24 6.97 21.90
N ARG A 437 8.77 8.18 22.16
CA ARG A 437 9.90 8.42 23.07
C ARG A 437 9.60 7.96 24.50
N LEU A 438 8.41 8.27 25.00
CA LEU A 438 7.99 7.90 26.35
C LEU A 438 7.98 6.37 26.50
N VAL A 439 7.30 5.65 25.58
CA VAL A 439 7.17 4.19 25.69
C VAL A 439 8.47 3.45 25.41
N ASN A 440 9.33 4.00 24.54
CA ASN A 440 10.67 3.46 24.29
C ASN A 440 11.57 3.60 25.55
N ALA A 441 11.48 4.74 26.24
CA ALA A 441 12.26 4.96 27.45
C ALA A 441 11.78 4.12 28.65
N LEU A 442 10.49 3.76 28.70
CA LEU A 442 9.92 2.87 29.75
C LEU A 442 10.42 1.41 29.65
N ASP A 443 10.94 0.98 28.51
CA ASP A 443 11.61 -0.33 28.34
C ASP A 443 13.04 -0.16 27.78
N ARG A 444 13.75 0.86 28.26
CA ARG A 444 15.09 1.25 27.78
C ARG A 444 16.11 0.14 27.75
N SER A 445 16.06 -0.73 28.77
CA SER A 445 16.98 -1.88 28.90
C SER A 445 16.59 -3.05 27.99
N HIS A 446 15.43 -3.02 27.33
CA HIS A 446 14.84 -4.13 26.56
C HIS A 446 14.64 -5.41 27.40
N MET A 447 14.48 -5.25 28.71
CA MET A 447 14.32 -6.36 29.67
C MET A 447 12.86 -6.63 30.06
N GLN A 448 11.92 -5.92 29.47
CA GLN A 448 10.46 -6.01 29.72
C GLN A 448 10.16 -6.06 31.21
N LYS A 449 10.64 -5.03 31.94
CA LYS A 449 10.55 -4.97 33.42
C LYS A 449 9.14 -4.68 33.95
N ILE A 450 8.26 -4.11 33.08
CA ILE A 450 6.91 -3.73 33.46
C ILE A 450 5.98 -4.94 33.39
N GLU A 451 5.47 -5.38 34.54
CA GLU A 451 4.46 -6.45 34.61
C GLU A 451 3.08 -5.87 34.23
N THR A 452 2.67 -4.81 34.91
CA THR A 452 1.44 -4.09 34.61
C THR A 452 1.65 -2.59 34.57
N MET A 453 0.89 -1.90 33.75
CA MET A 453 0.81 -0.44 33.72
C MET A 453 -0.65 0.00 33.58
N LYS A 454 -1.07 0.98 34.40
CA LYS A 454 -2.31 1.72 34.23
C LYS A 454 -1.98 3.20 34.09
N ALA A 455 -2.70 3.89 33.21
CA ALA A 455 -2.50 5.31 32.98
C ALA A 455 -3.83 6.05 33.05
N HIS A 456 -3.82 7.25 33.60
CA HIS A 456 -4.93 8.19 33.59
C HIS A 456 -4.42 9.62 33.70
N VAL A 457 -5.18 10.55 33.14
CA VAL A 457 -4.89 11.99 33.27
C VAL A 457 -5.69 12.55 34.43
N LYS A 458 -4.98 13.24 35.31
CA LYS A 458 -5.59 14.02 36.41
C LYS A 458 -4.98 15.42 36.38
N GLU A 459 -5.85 16.43 36.24
CA GLU A 459 -5.39 17.81 36.02
C GLU A 459 -4.44 17.89 34.80
N ASN A 460 -3.21 18.36 34.98
CA ASN A 460 -2.18 18.43 33.95
C ASN A 460 -1.12 17.33 34.09
N GLU A 461 -1.44 16.23 34.75
CA GLU A 461 -0.51 15.09 34.95
C GLU A 461 -1.05 13.82 34.30
N LEU A 462 -0.19 13.13 33.54
CA LEU A 462 -0.40 11.76 33.08
C LEU A 462 0.22 10.82 34.13
N ILE A 463 -0.59 10.27 35.00
CA ILE A 463 -0.15 9.36 36.06
C ILE A 463 0.02 7.96 35.48
N LEU A 464 1.25 7.46 35.50
CA LEU A 464 1.64 6.10 35.09
C LEU A 464 1.86 5.23 36.32
N ASN A 465 0.89 4.39 36.67
CA ASN A 465 1.01 3.43 37.74
C ASN A 465 1.64 2.14 37.21
N ILE A 466 2.88 1.87 37.59
CA ILE A 466 3.70 0.77 37.09
C ILE A 466 3.96 -0.23 38.21
N GLU A 467 3.72 -1.51 37.93
CA GLU A 467 4.13 -2.61 38.80
C GLU A 467 5.27 -3.37 38.13
N THR A 468 6.31 -3.66 38.90
CA THR A 468 7.52 -4.35 38.43
C THR A 468 8.09 -5.26 39.52
N LYS A 469 8.67 -6.40 39.11
CA LYS A 469 9.49 -7.28 40.00
C LYS A 469 10.97 -6.93 39.93
N LYS A 470 11.40 -6.20 38.93
CA LYS A 470 12.78 -5.87 38.62
C LYS A 470 13.13 -4.44 39.07
N ASP A 471 14.41 -4.14 39.17
CA ASP A 471 14.89 -2.79 39.42
C ASP A 471 14.58 -1.89 38.19
N PHE A 472 13.89 -0.77 38.43
CA PHE A 472 13.44 0.19 37.45
C PHE A 472 14.26 1.49 37.47
N THR A 473 15.40 1.50 38.15
CA THR A 473 16.24 2.69 38.34
C THR A 473 16.77 3.26 37.03
N LEU A 474 17.22 2.40 36.11
CA LEU A 474 17.74 2.83 34.79
C LEU A 474 16.68 3.56 33.97
N GLU A 475 15.51 2.97 33.83
CA GLU A 475 14.40 3.55 33.06
C GLU A 475 13.98 4.88 33.68
N ARG A 476 13.84 4.93 35.02
CA ARG A 476 13.46 6.14 35.74
C ARG A 476 14.50 7.26 35.60
N GLY A 477 15.80 6.93 35.63
CA GLY A 477 16.88 7.90 35.55
C GLY A 477 17.06 8.53 34.18
N LEU A 478 16.68 7.86 33.09
CA LEU A 478 16.87 8.31 31.70
C LEU A 478 15.62 8.94 31.06
N LEU A 479 14.57 9.16 31.84
CA LEU A 479 13.28 9.64 31.33
C LEU A 479 13.17 11.16 31.22
N THR A 480 13.94 11.94 31.97
CA THR A 480 13.72 13.39 32.18
C THR A 480 13.48 14.17 30.89
N ASP A 481 14.37 14.06 29.91
CA ASP A 481 14.23 14.80 28.63
C ASP A 481 12.98 14.36 27.84
N LYS A 482 12.56 13.10 27.97
CA LYS A 482 11.38 12.56 27.28
C LYS A 482 10.09 13.05 27.93
N LEU A 483 10.10 13.20 29.26
CA LEU A 483 8.99 13.78 30.02
C LEU A 483 8.83 15.27 29.69
N ASN A 484 9.92 16.02 29.60
CA ASN A 484 9.90 17.43 29.24
C ASN A 484 9.33 17.65 27.83
N PHE A 485 9.79 16.87 26.84
CA PHE A 485 9.25 16.94 25.47
C PHE A 485 7.77 16.53 25.41
N PHE A 486 7.35 15.52 26.18
CA PHE A 486 5.95 15.13 26.25
C PHE A 486 5.08 16.25 26.83
N GLU A 487 5.54 16.91 27.88
CA GLU A 487 4.87 18.06 28.51
C GLU A 487 4.79 19.25 27.55
N GLU A 488 5.87 19.53 26.81
CA GLU A 488 5.91 20.58 25.78
C GLU A 488 4.82 20.35 24.70
N VAL A 489 4.67 19.10 24.23
CA VAL A 489 3.75 18.75 23.15
C VAL A 489 2.28 18.73 23.59
N PHE A 490 2.02 18.24 24.83
CA PHE A 490 0.65 17.97 25.27
C PHE A 490 0.16 18.89 26.39
N SER A 491 1.02 19.74 26.97
CA SER A 491 0.75 20.49 28.24
C SER A 491 0.30 19.58 29.37
N VAL A 492 0.74 18.32 29.35
CA VAL A 492 0.45 17.29 30.35
C VAL A 492 1.76 16.61 30.74
N ARG A 493 2.13 16.65 32.01
CA ARG A 493 3.39 16.08 32.52
C ARG A 493 3.22 14.60 32.90
N PRO A 494 4.00 13.67 32.34
CA PRO A 494 3.97 12.29 32.81
C PRO A 494 4.63 12.16 34.20
N VAL A 495 3.92 11.48 35.11
CA VAL A 495 4.36 11.20 36.48
C VAL A 495 4.37 9.68 36.69
N LEU A 496 5.54 9.13 37.04
CA LEU A 496 5.70 7.70 37.28
C LEU A 496 5.49 7.36 38.78
N LYS A 497 4.53 6.46 39.03
CA LYS A 497 4.32 5.81 40.34
C LYS A 497 4.70 4.34 40.21
N VAL A 498 5.91 4.01 40.63
CA VAL A 498 6.47 2.65 40.51
C VAL A 498 6.30 1.90 41.82
N LYS A 499 5.64 0.76 41.77
CA LYS A 499 5.46 -0.17 42.87
C LYS A 499 6.22 -1.46 42.56
N ARG A 500 7.15 -1.81 43.46
CA ARG A 500 7.80 -3.12 43.40
C ARG A 500 6.86 -4.17 43.99
N ILE A 501 6.60 -5.22 43.24
CA ILE A 501 5.83 -6.38 43.68
C ILE A 501 6.81 -7.54 43.93
N ILE A 502 6.48 -8.38 44.88
CA ILE A 502 7.30 -9.53 45.26
C ILE A 502 7.17 -10.65 44.21
#